data_1bb29f7d91eb49b5a9b91d38c8de5c91
#
_entry.id   1bb29f7d91eb49b5a9b91d38c8de5c91
#
_cell.length_a   1.000
_cell.length_b   1.000
_cell.length_c   1.000
_cell.angle_alpha   90.00
_cell.angle_beta   90.00
_cell.angle_gamma   90.00
#
_symmetry.space_group_name_H-M   'P 1'
#
loop_
_entity.id
_entity.type
_entity.pdbx_description
1 polymer ?
#
loop_
_entity_poly.entity_id
_entity_poly.type
_entity_poly.pdbx_seq_one_letter_code
_entity_poly.pdbx_strand_id
1 'polypeptide(L)' 'MDVQGLTPEEIEVAKLAGQVYLRFKELPQAHPADLGEMAHHVHAIGRIVFARAAIRAHPEHWTFK' A
#
# COMPACT_ATOMS: atom_id res chain seq x y z
N MET A 1 2.62 16.59 7.34
CA MET A 1 3.87 15.88 7.18
C MET A 1 4.09 15.50 5.73
N ASP A 2 5.27 15.75 5.28
CA ASP A 2 5.63 15.45 3.91
C ASP A 2 6.12 14.00 3.81
N VAL A 3 5.55 13.23 2.89
CA VAL A 3 5.93 11.83 2.70
C VAL A 3 6.59 11.69 1.35
N GLN A 4 7.70 12.37 1.20
CA GLN A 4 8.67 12.07 0.13
C GLN A 4 8.04 12.05 -1.26
N GLY A 5 7.29 13.08 -1.58
CA GLY A 5 6.75 13.23 -2.93
C GLY A 5 5.46 12.51 -3.21
N LEU A 6 4.85 11.90 -2.19
CA LEU A 6 3.54 11.29 -2.36
C LEU A 6 2.46 12.36 -2.34
N THR A 7 1.45 12.18 -3.18
CA THR A 7 0.30 13.06 -3.14
C THR A 7 -0.59 12.71 -1.96
N PRO A 8 -1.46 13.64 -1.51
CA PRO A 8 -2.42 13.31 -0.44
C PRO A 8 -3.29 12.12 -0.80
N GLU A 9 -3.66 12.00 -2.07
CA GLU A 9 -4.49 10.88 -2.51
C GLU A 9 -3.74 9.56 -2.39
N GLU A 10 -2.45 9.56 -2.70
CA GLU A 10 -1.65 8.34 -2.58
C GLU A 10 -1.48 7.95 -1.12
N ILE A 11 -1.28 8.93 -0.25
CA ILE A 11 -1.20 8.67 1.18
C ILE A 11 -2.51 8.06 1.67
N GLU A 12 -3.63 8.59 1.18
CA GLU A 12 -4.94 8.07 1.55
C GLU A 12 -5.11 6.61 1.16
N VAL A 13 -4.68 6.25 -0.06
CA VAL A 13 -4.77 4.86 -0.52
C VAL A 13 -3.95 3.95 0.41
N ALA A 14 -2.74 4.37 0.77
CA ALA A 14 -1.91 3.56 1.65
C ALA A 14 -2.55 3.37 3.01
N LYS A 15 -3.17 4.44 3.54
CA LYS A 15 -3.84 4.36 4.84
C LYS A 15 -5.05 3.44 4.78
N LEU A 16 -5.83 3.53 3.71
CA LEU A 16 -7.00 2.67 3.56
C LEU A 16 -6.59 1.21 3.46
N ALA A 17 -5.50 0.92 2.76
CA ALA A 17 -5.02 -0.45 2.67
C ALA A 17 -4.68 -1.00 4.06
N GLY A 18 -4.01 -0.20 4.88
CA GLY A 18 -3.70 -0.62 6.23
C GLY A 18 -4.96 -0.87 7.06
N GLN A 19 -5.96 -0.01 6.88
CA GLN A 19 -7.21 -0.16 7.60
C GLN A 19 -7.97 -1.42 7.19
N VAL A 20 -7.86 -1.82 5.93
CA VAL A 20 -8.47 -3.06 5.49
C VAL A 20 -7.94 -4.23 6.31
N TYR A 21 -6.62 -4.29 6.49
CA TYR A 21 -6.03 -5.35 7.28
C TYR A 21 -6.50 -5.31 8.73
N LEU A 22 -6.51 -4.12 9.34
CA LEU A 22 -6.92 -3.99 10.73
C LEU A 22 -8.36 -4.41 10.92
N ARG A 23 -9.24 -4.05 9.99
CA ARG A 23 -10.63 -4.46 10.07
C ARG A 23 -10.78 -5.96 9.87
N PHE A 24 -10.02 -6.51 8.92
CA PHE A 24 -10.12 -7.93 8.64
C PHE A 24 -9.72 -8.77 9.84
N LYS A 25 -8.64 -8.38 10.54
CA LYS A 25 -8.16 -9.20 11.64
C LYS A 25 -9.10 -9.18 12.84
N GLU A 26 -10.05 -8.23 12.86
CA GLU A 26 -11.05 -8.17 13.93
C GLU A 26 -12.23 -9.09 13.67
N LEU A 27 -12.30 -9.70 12.50
CA LEU A 27 -13.39 -10.62 12.22
C LEU A 27 -13.30 -11.84 13.13
N PRO A 28 -14.46 -12.31 13.65
CA PRO A 28 -14.44 -13.39 14.66
C PRO A 28 -13.83 -14.69 14.16
N GLN A 29 -13.84 -14.94 12.86
CA GLN A 29 -13.37 -16.19 12.30
C GLN A 29 -12.13 -16.03 11.44
N ALA A 30 -11.36 -14.98 11.69
CA ALA A 30 -10.16 -14.76 10.91
C ALA A 30 -9.17 -15.89 11.14
N HIS A 31 -8.75 -16.52 10.07
CA HIS A 31 -7.81 -17.62 10.12
C HIS A 31 -6.38 -17.11 10.00
N PRO A 32 -5.42 -17.70 10.75
CA PRO A 32 -4.04 -17.20 10.67
C PRO A 32 -3.47 -17.19 9.25
N ALA A 33 -3.82 -18.18 8.42
CA ALA A 33 -3.36 -18.21 7.05
C ALA A 33 -3.92 -17.03 6.25
N ASP A 34 -5.19 -16.69 6.49
CA ASP A 34 -5.80 -15.55 5.81
C ASP A 34 -5.19 -14.24 6.28
N LEU A 35 -4.85 -14.15 7.55
CA LEU A 35 -4.22 -12.94 8.06
C LEU A 35 -2.87 -12.72 7.41
N GLY A 36 -2.08 -13.79 7.24
CA GLY A 36 -0.80 -13.67 6.55
C GLY A 36 -0.95 -13.28 5.10
N GLU A 37 -1.93 -13.86 4.44
CA GLU A 37 -2.21 -13.53 3.04
C GLU A 37 -2.63 -12.08 2.90
N MET A 38 -3.54 -11.63 3.78
CA MET A 38 -4.01 -10.26 3.75
C MET A 38 -2.86 -9.29 3.99
N ALA A 39 -2.01 -9.59 4.97
CA ALA A 39 -0.86 -8.73 5.25
C ALA A 39 0.06 -8.63 4.04
N HIS A 40 0.25 -9.74 3.33
CA HIS A 40 1.08 -9.73 2.14
C HIS A 40 0.52 -8.80 1.07
N HIS A 41 -0.78 -8.87 0.84
CA HIS A 41 -1.39 -8.04 -0.20
C HIS A 41 -1.43 -6.57 0.20
N VAL A 42 -1.69 -6.29 1.48
CA VAL A 42 -1.66 -4.90 1.95
C VAL A 42 -0.25 -4.33 1.80
N HIS A 43 0.77 -5.12 2.13
CA HIS A 43 2.14 -4.68 1.95
C HIS A 43 2.44 -4.41 0.47
N ALA A 44 1.93 -5.24 -0.42
CA ALA A 44 2.13 -5.05 -1.86
C ALA A 44 1.48 -3.74 -2.32
N ILE A 45 0.30 -3.43 -1.82
CA ILE A 45 -0.36 -2.17 -2.17
C ILE A 45 0.50 -0.99 -1.74
N GLY A 46 1.03 -1.04 -0.51
CA GLY A 46 1.90 0.02 -0.02
C GLY A 46 3.13 0.19 -0.89
N ARG A 47 3.73 -0.92 -1.29
CA ARG A 47 4.91 -0.88 -2.14
C ARG A 47 4.60 -0.22 -3.47
N ILE A 48 3.45 -0.55 -4.06
CA ILE A 48 3.05 0.05 -5.33
C ILE A 48 2.83 1.55 -5.17
N VAL A 49 2.17 1.96 -4.09
CA VAL A 49 1.89 3.37 -3.87
C VAL A 49 3.19 4.15 -3.68
N PHE A 50 4.09 3.64 -2.84
CA PHE A 50 5.34 4.36 -2.59
C PHE A 50 6.23 4.39 -3.83
N ALA A 51 6.15 3.38 -4.69
CA ALA A 51 6.93 3.38 -5.92
C ALA A 51 6.53 4.52 -6.86
N ARG A 52 5.31 5.02 -6.74
CA ARG A 52 4.87 6.11 -7.61
C ARG A 52 5.69 7.37 -7.40
N ALA A 53 6.11 7.63 -6.16
CA ALA A 53 6.96 8.78 -5.89
C ALA A 53 8.30 8.64 -6.59
N ALA A 54 8.90 7.44 -6.55
CA ALA A 54 10.16 7.21 -7.23
C ALA A 54 10.02 7.36 -8.74
N ILE A 55 8.92 6.88 -9.30
CA ILE A 55 8.67 6.98 -10.73
C ILE A 55 8.58 8.44 -11.15
N ARG A 56 7.89 9.27 -10.37
CA ARG A 56 7.78 10.70 -10.69
C ARG A 56 9.11 11.41 -10.57
N ALA A 57 9.92 11.01 -9.58
CA ALA A 57 11.21 11.67 -9.37
C ALA A 57 12.21 11.33 -10.47
N HIS A 58 12.11 10.14 -11.04
CA HIS A 58 13.08 9.67 -12.04
C HIS A 58 12.37 8.98 -13.19
N PRO A 59 11.57 9.73 -13.97
CA PRO A 59 10.80 9.12 -15.06
C PRO A 59 11.66 8.48 -16.13
N GLU A 60 12.90 8.94 -16.26
CA GLU A 60 13.80 8.39 -17.26
C GLU A 60 14.21 6.96 -16.94
N HIS A 61 14.05 6.53 -15.71
CA HIS A 61 14.43 5.17 -15.29
C HIS A 61 13.29 4.17 -15.46
N TRP A 62 12.09 4.65 -15.77
CA TRP A 62 10.91 3.80 -15.82
C TRP A 62 10.26 3.91 -17.18
N THR A 63 10.33 2.84 -17.94
CA THR A 63 9.78 2.81 -19.27
C THR A 63 8.51 1.97 -19.28
N PHE A 64 7.40 2.60 -19.59
CA PHE A 64 6.10 1.93 -19.66
C PHE A 64 5.65 1.87 -21.10
N LYS A 65 5.29 0.69 -21.55
CA LYS A 65 4.83 0.49 -22.92
C LYS A 65 3.38 0.13 -22.95
#